data_b916143bcd8df8b1d6e7914d98b03303
#
_entry.id   b916143bcd8df8b1d6e7914d98b03303
#
_cell.length_a   1.000
_cell.length_b   1.000
_cell.length_c   1.000
_cell.angle_alpha   90.00
_cell.angle_beta   90.00
_cell.angle_gamma   90.00
#
_symmetry.space_group_name_H-M   'P 1'
#
loop_
_entity.id
_entity.type
_entity.pdbx_description
1 polymer ?
#
loop_
_entity_poly.entity_id
_entity_poly.type
_entity_poly.pdbx_seq_one_letter_code
_entity_poly.pdbx_strand_id
1 'polypeptide(L)'
;VSVNRVTSAVDAIAIDSRVSASNDVKLFAESSQAIVSTIVSASAAIAASAAGPALGASIGVSVARNFIGTETFEAPTEGALASIRAMIIDGQVDASGQVTLEAVSSQTIHANVIAASAAVAASTGFGGSASGSGAFADNAIATAIEASVSGVIGSVTEPAGLSIIAFDDSRIAADVLAASLAAAFGLGSGASISVGASFARNLIATEVIATVSDAVATVHGDIIVSALSESLILSRASAASVSLGLGVGTGVGLSGAGASALNIIVSRTVSDIVDSLIFALGDASVVSESNGLIDARVIAASLGAGAGGGVGVGASVGVSIARNFLGYNPYGAQATDADYVYGLDRPLFIVPNQLVYLPAGSGIRGGELYRYIGADLLLPEDNNEDGVLDDLLQSQDYADSELWQQVVVEDENLVASRIRSSEVVLDSTSTANGSLTVQALNNQQIESVIV
;
A
#
# COMPACT_ATOMS: atom_id res chain seq x y z
N VAL A 1 -5.48 -21.63 -6.16
CA VAL A 1 -4.79 -20.36 -6.46
C VAL A 1 -5.67 -19.56 -7.40
N SER A 2 -5.88 -18.28 -7.10
CA SER A 2 -6.51 -17.30 -7.98
C SER A 2 -5.59 -16.10 -8.14
N VAL A 3 -5.51 -15.57 -9.36
CA VAL A 3 -4.80 -14.32 -9.65
C VAL A 3 -5.74 -13.45 -10.48
N ASN A 4 -6.09 -12.29 -9.96
CA ASN A 4 -6.98 -11.32 -10.58
C ASN A 4 -6.24 -10.00 -10.75
N ARG A 5 -6.28 -9.44 -11.95
CA ARG A 5 -5.67 -8.14 -12.28
C ARG A 5 -6.64 -7.31 -13.08
N VAL A 6 -6.76 -6.04 -12.71
CA VAL A 6 -7.55 -5.04 -13.42
C VAL A 6 -6.71 -3.78 -13.57
N THR A 7 -6.62 -3.27 -14.79
CA THR A 7 -5.94 -2.00 -15.08
C THR A 7 -6.76 -1.25 -16.11
N SER A 8 -7.00 0.04 -15.91
CA SER A 8 -7.69 0.90 -16.87
C SER A 8 -7.17 2.32 -16.82
N ALA A 9 -7.21 2.99 -17.96
CA ALA A 9 -7.07 4.44 -18.07
C ALA A 9 -8.44 5.02 -18.45
N VAL A 10 -8.87 6.07 -17.72
CA VAL A 10 -10.13 6.79 -18.00
C VAL A 10 -9.79 8.27 -18.14
N ASP A 11 -9.95 8.79 -19.34
CA ASP A 11 -9.53 10.14 -19.69
C ASP A 11 -10.72 10.97 -20.21
N ALA A 12 -10.94 12.14 -19.60
CA ALA A 12 -11.79 13.21 -20.11
C ALA A 12 -10.89 14.44 -20.36
N ILE A 13 -10.34 14.58 -21.57
CA ILE A 13 -9.25 15.53 -21.84
C ILE A 13 -9.59 16.41 -23.04
N ALA A 14 -9.35 17.73 -22.89
CA ALA A 14 -9.34 18.70 -23.97
C ALA A 14 -7.91 19.26 -24.13
N ILE A 15 -7.29 19.08 -25.29
CA ILE A 15 -5.91 19.52 -25.58
C ILE A 15 -5.92 20.53 -26.72
N ASP A 16 -5.17 21.63 -26.60
CA ASP A 16 -5.02 22.68 -27.59
C ASP A 16 -6.37 23.12 -28.21
N SER A 17 -7.41 23.15 -27.38
CA SER A 17 -8.79 23.25 -27.85
C SER A 17 -9.46 24.51 -27.35
N ARG A 18 -10.36 25.06 -28.18
CA ARG A 18 -11.26 26.12 -27.74
C ARG A 18 -12.66 25.58 -27.49
N VAL A 19 -13.14 25.73 -26.26
CA VAL A 19 -14.47 25.34 -25.82
C VAL A 19 -15.27 26.60 -25.51
N SER A 20 -16.45 26.75 -26.13
CA SER A 20 -17.37 27.86 -25.82
C SER A 20 -18.75 27.30 -25.54
N ALA A 21 -19.28 27.61 -24.38
CA ALA A 21 -20.59 27.14 -23.90
C ALA A 21 -21.44 28.30 -23.35
N SER A 22 -22.73 28.27 -23.66
CA SER A 22 -23.70 29.21 -23.09
C SER A 22 -24.18 28.83 -21.67
N ASN A 23 -23.68 27.73 -21.13
CA ASN A 23 -23.94 27.24 -19.79
C ASN A 23 -22.66 26.59 -19.22
N ASP A 24 -22.75 25.48 -18.54
CA ASP A 24 -21.65 24.80 -17.89
C ASP A 24 -20.72 24.06 -18.87
N VAL A 25 -19.45 23.93 -18.49
CA VAL A 25 -18.48 23.03 -19.11
C VAL A 25 -18.05 22.02 -18.04
N LYS A 26 -18.28 20.73 -18.29
CA LYS A 26 -17.87 19.67 -17.36
C LYS A 26 -17.01 18.63 -18.08
N LEU A 27 -15.80 18.40 -17.56
CA LEU A 27 -14.98 17.23 -17.86
C LEU A 27 -15.05 16.29 -16.67
N PHE A 28 -15.52 15.06 -16.91
CA PHE A 28 -15.74 14.08 -15.85
C PHE A 28 -15.11 12.74 -16.23
N ALA A 29 -14.16 12.27 -15.43
CA ALA A 29 -13.54 10.96 -15.55
C ALA A 29 -13.83 10.16 -14.26
N GLU A 30 -14.43 8.98 -14.41
CA GLU A 30 -14.77 8.12 -13.26
C GLU A 30 -14.32 6.68 -13.53
N SER A 31 -13.67 6.06 -12.55
CA SER A 31 -13.33 4.64 -12.55
C SER A 31 -13.82 3.98 -11.28
N SER A 32 -14.63 2.94 -11.43
CA SER A 32 -15.07 2.08 -10.34
C SER A 32 -14.70 0.64 -10.68
N GLN A 33 -13.72 0.07 -9.99
CA GLN A 33 -13.26 -1.29 -10.22
C GLN A 33 -13.37 -2.12 -8.95
N ALA A 34 -13.84 -3.35 -9.09
CA ALA A 34 -14.01 -4.25 -7.97
C ALA A 34 -13.44 -5.64 -8.28
N ILE A 35 -12.63 -6.18 -7.37
CA ILE A 35 -12.21 -7.57 -7.37
C ILE A 35 -12.83 -8.25 -6.14
N VAL A 36 -13.64 -9.26 -6.38
CA VAL A 36 -14.17 -10.14 -5.32
C VAL A 36 -13.57 -11.52 -5.54
N SER A 37 -12.76 -11.98 -4.60
CA SER A 37 -12.07 -13.25 -4.66
C SER A 37 -12.44 -14.11 -3.45
N THR A 38 -13.03 -15.28 -3.70
CA THR A 38 -13.33 -16.26 -2.65
C THR A 38 -12.65 -17.56 -2.99
N ILE A 39 -11.72 -18.01 -2.15
CA ILE A 39 -10.96 -19.24 -2.36
C ILE A 39 -11.10 -20.10 -1.11
N VAL A 40 -11.58 -21.31 -1.32
CA VAL A 40 -11.70 -22.31 -0.26
C VAL A 40 -10.99 -23.58 -0.68
N SER A 41 -10.07 -24.06 0.13
CA SER A 41 -9.50 -25.40 0.01
C SER A 41 -9.77 -26.21 1.28
N ALA A 42 -10.18 -27.44 1.10
CA ALA A 42 -10.34 -28.37 2.19
C ALA A 42 -9.74 -29.74 1.80
N SER A 43 -9.03 -30.35 2.71
CA SER A 43 -8.48 -31.68 2.53
C SER A 43 -8.69 -32.54 3.76
N ALA A 44 -8.91 -33.84 3.56
CA ALA A 44 -9.05 -34.78 4.66
C ALA A 44 -8.35 -36.11 4.36
N ALA A 45 -7.70 -36.68 5.36
CA ALA A 45 -7.09 -38.02 5.27
C ALA A 45 -7.51 -38.83 6.48
N ILE A 46 -7.99 -40.03 6.23
CA ILE A 46 -8.36 -41.02 7.27
C ILE A 46 -7.61 -42.32 7.00
N ALA A 47 -6.86 -42.79 7.99
CA ALA A 47 -6.14 -44.05 7.92
C ALA A 47 -6.56 -44.94 9.09
N ALA A 48 -6.85 -46.22 8.82
CA ALA A 48 -7.17 -47.20 9.86
C ALA A 48 -6.45 -48.49 9.58
N SER A 49 -5.90 -49.17 10.61
CA SER A 49 -5.24 -50.45 10.50
C SER A 49 -5.57 -51.35 11.70
N ALA A 50 -6.00 -52.55 11.43
CA ALA A 50 -6.30 -53.57 12.46
C ALA A 50 -5.10 -54.44 12.81
N ALA A 51 -4.02 -54.47 12.01
CA ALA A 51 -2.90 -55.36 12.19
C ALA A 51 -1.51 -54.72 11.95
N GLY A 52 -1.42 -53.41 11.90
CA GLY A 52 -0.17 -52.68 11.64
C GLY A 52 -0.28 -51.18 11.89
N PRO A 53 0.72 -50.39 11.54
CA PRO A 53 0.64 -48.93 11.69
C PRO A 53 -0.40 -48.29 10.77
N ALA A 54 -1.03 -47.22 11.21
CA ALA A 54 -1.87 -46.35 10.39
C ALA A 54 -1.28 -44.94 10.33
N LEU A 55 -1.08 -44.44 9.10
CA LEU A 55 -0.55 -43.10 8.86
C LEU A 55 -1.51 -42.29 8.00
N GLY A 56 -1.96 -41.13 8.49
CA GLY A 56 -2.80 -40.18 7.76
C GLY A 56 -2.11 -38.83 7.60
N ALA A 57 -2.07 -38.30 6.39
CA ALA A 57 -1.54 -36.98 6.12
C ALA A 57 -2.49 -36.16 5.24
N SER A 58 -2.69 -34.89 5.57
CA SER A 58 -3.58 -33.98 4.85
C SER A 58 -2.99 -32.57 4.78
N ILE A 59 -3.04 -31.95 3.60
CA ILE A 59 -2.56 -30.59 3.40
C ILE A 59 -3.61 -29.80 2.60
N GLY A 60 -3.99 -28.63 3.08
CA GLY A 60 -4.88 -27.68 2.40
C GLY A 60 -4.19 -26.33 2.20
N VAL A 61 -4.14 -25.83 0.96
CA VAL A 61 -3.53 -24.53 0.65
C VAL A 61 -4.45 -23.70 -0.22
N SER A 62 -4.65 -22.43 0.16
CA SER A 62 -5.41 -21.43 -0.60
C SER A 62 -4.57 -20.18 -0.81
N VAL A 63 -4.52 -19.68 -2.06
CA VAL A 63 -3.76 -18.49 -2.42
C VAL A 63 -4.61 -17.59 -3.31
N ALA A 64 -4.82 -16.33 -2.89
CA ALA A 64 -5.42 -15.27 -3.67
C ALA A 64 -4.41 -14.15 -3.94
N ARG A 65 -4.38 -13.66 -5.18
CA ARG A 65 -3.64 -12.45 -5.56
C ARG A 65 -4.56 -11.54 -6.34
N ASN A 66 -4.80 -10.32 -5.85
CA ASN A 66 -5.74 -9.37 -6.42
C ASN A 66 -5.05 -8.02 -6.58
N PHE A 67 -4.97 -7.55 -7.83
CA PHE A 67 -4.24 -6.34 -8.16
C PHE A 67 -5.11 -5.40 -9.02
N ILE A 68 -5.24 -4.16 -8.61
CA ILE A 68 -5.84 -3.07 -9.38
C ILE A 68 -4.74 -2.03 -9.66
N GLY A 69 -4.49 -1.73 -10.94
CA GLY A 69 -3.52 -0.71 -11.35
C GLY A 69 -2.05 -1.07 -11.14
N THR A 70 -1.73 -2.26 -10.67
CA THR A 70 -0.35 -2.73 -10.49
C THR A 70 -0.21 -4.20 -10.87
N GLU A 71 1.00 -4.64 -11.17
CA GLU A 71 1.32 -6.03 -11.47
C GLU A 71 1.86 -6.81 -10.27
N THR A 72 2.42 -6.11 -9.30
CA THR A 72 3.08 -6.69 -8.13
C THR A 72 2.69 -5.97 -6.85
N PHE A 73 2.94 -6.60 -5.71
CA PHE A 73 2.76 -6.01 -4.40
C PHE A 73 3.91 -5.04 -4.03
N GLU A 74 5.11 -5.26 -4.54
CA GLU A 74 6.34 -4.62 -4.02
C GLU A 74 6.55 -3.20 -4.51
N ALA A 75 6.16 -2.86 -5.74
CA ALA A 75 6.12 -1.49 -6.24
C ALA A 75 5.22 -1.40 -7.46
N PRO A 76 4.35 -0.40 -7.60
CA PRO A 76 3.75 -0.09 -8.87
C PRO A 76 4.85 0.41 -9.81
N THR A 77 5.06 -0.27 -10.94
CA THR A 77 5.97 0.21 -11.99
C THR A 77 5.37 1.42 -12.69
N GLU A 78 6.18 2.41 -13.03
CA GLU A 78 5.76 3.57 -13.81
C GLU A 78 4.99 3.12 -15.08
N GLY A 79 3.74 3.60 -15.24
CA GLY A 79 2.83 3.20 -16.33
C GLY A 79 1.94 1.99 -16.05
N ALA A 80 2.09 1.30 -14.90
CA ALA A 80 1.20 0.22 -14.48
C ALA A 80 0.01 0.72 -13.63
N LEU A 81 -0.03 2.00 -13.27
CA LEU A 81 -1.10 2.60 -12.47
C LEU A 81 -2.41 2.69 -13.26
N ALA A 82 -3.51 2.38 -12.64
CA ALA A 82 -4.81 2.79 -13.15
C ALA A 82 -4.89 4.32 -13.09
N SER A 83 -5.10 4.97 -14.23
CA SER A 83 -5.13 6.44 -14.32
C SER A 83 -6.54 6.95 -14.60
N ILE A 84 -6.94 7.99 -13.86
CA ILE A 84 -8.23 8.67 -14.04
C ILE A 84 -7.94 10.16 -14.19
N ARG A 85 -8.21 10.73 -15.38
CA ARG A 85 -7.79 12.09 -15.67
C ARG A 85 -8.92 12.93 -16.24
N ALA A 86 -9.14 14.10 -15.63
CA ALA A 86 -10.02 15.15 -16.16
C ALA A 86 -9.19 16.42 -16.40
N MET A 87 -8.84 16.72 -17.64
CA MET A 87 -7.80 17.72 -17.94
C MET A 87 -8.19 18.67 -19.08
N ILE A 88 -7.81 19.93 -18.91
CA ILE A 88 -7.71 20.89 -20.02
C ILE A 88 -6.22 21.28 -20.14
N ILE A 89 -5.63 21.01 -21.30
CA ILE A 89 -4.22 21.26 -21.55
C ILE A 89 -4.10 22.31 -22.67
N ASP A 90 -3.48 23.44 -22.37
CA ASP A 90 -3.26 24.57 -23.26
C ASP A 90 -4.54 25.02 -23.97
N GLY A 91 -5.68 24.88 -23.27
CA GLY A 91 -7.00 25.16 -23.81
C GLY A 91 -7.47 26.59 -23.59
N GLN A 92 -8.49 26.99 -24.35
CA GLN A 92 -9.27 28.18 -24.09
C GLN A 92 -10.71 27.80 -23.77
N VAL A 93 -11.22 28.18 -22.60
CA VAL A 93 -12.60 27.89 -22.19
C VAL A 93 -13.35 29.17 -21.88
N ASP A 94 -14.46 29.38 -22.58
CA ASP A 94 -15.40 30.47 -22.39
C ASP A 94 -16.78 29.89 -22.06
N ALA A 95 -17.30 30.14 -20.87
CA ALA A 95 -18.59 29.61 -20.41
C ALA A 95 -19.36 30.68 -19.63
N SER A 96 -20.71 30.63 -19.64
CA SER A 96 -21.51 31.51 -18.75
C SER A 96 -21.85 30.81 -17.42
N GLY A 97 -21.79 29.48 -17.40
CA GLY A 97 -21.99 28.63 -16.21
C GLY A 97 -20.68 28.27 -15.56
N GLN A 98 -20.69 27.19 -14.80
CA GLN A 98 -19.51 26.71 -14.10
C GLN A 98 -18.59 25.88 -15.01
N VAL A 99 -17.30 26.01 -14.83
CA VAL A 99 -16.29 25.10 -15.42
C VAL A 99 -15.89 24.11 -14.34
N THR A 100 -16.13 22.82 -14.58
CA THR A 100 -15.85 21.74 -13.61
C THR A 100 -14.98 20.66 -14.26
N LEU A 101 -13.85 20.36 -13.65
CA LEU A 101 -13.03 19.20 -13.93
C LEU A 101 -13.07 18.26 -12.74
N GLU A 102 -13.50 17.02 -12.95
CA GLU A 102 -13.69 16.08 -11.85
C GLU A 102 -13.16 14.70 -12.25
N ALA A 103 -12.14 14.22 -11.52
CA ALA A 103 -11.57 12.90 -11.64
C ALA A 103 -11.87 12.09 -10.38
N VAL A 104 -12.57 10.96 -10.52
CA VAL A 104 -13.09 10.15 -9.40
C VAL A 104 -12.65 8.70 -9.54
N SER A 105 -12.05 8.16 -8.48
CA SER A 105 -11.67 6.76 -8.33
C SER A 105 -12.43 6.12 -7.19
N SER A 106 -12.97 4.90 -7.42
CA SER A 106 -13.54 4.05 -6.37
C SER A 106 -13.12 2.61 -6.61
N GLN A 107 -12.05 2.18 -5.94
CA GLN A 107 -11.44 0.88 -6.15
C GLN A 107 -11.67 -0.03 -4.95
N THR A 108 -12.09 -1.26 -5.19
CA THR A 108 -12.40 -2.19 -4.09
C THR A 108 -11.81 -3.58 -4.34
N ILE A 109 -11.09 -4.12 -3.36
CA ILE A 109 -10.70 -5.52 -3.31
C ILE A 109 -11.34 -6.18 -2.09
N HIS A 110 -12.08 -7.26 -2.33
CA HIS A 110 -12.60 -8.12 -1.27
C HIS A 110 -12.03 -9.54 -1.47
N ALA A 111 -11.14 -9.96 -0.56
CA ALA A 111 -10.47 -11.26 -0.61
C ALA A 111 -10.88 -12.12 0.59
N ASN A 112 -11.53 -13.26 0.33
CA ASN A 112 -11.86 -14.24 1.34
C ASN A 112 -11.13 -15.56 1.03
N VAL A 113 -10.14 -15.92 1.85
CA VAL A 113 -9.23 -17.03 1.60
C VAL A 113 -9.27 -17.99 2.78
N ILE A 114 -9.76 -19.20 2.53
CA ILE A 114 -9.93 -20.23 3.57
C ILE A 114 -9.17 -21.47 3.18
N ALA A 115 -8.32 -21.99 4.07
CA ALA A 115 -7.68 -23.26 3.95
C ALA A 115 -7.99 -24.14 5.18
N ALA A 116 -8.43 -25.35 4.94
CA ALA A 116 -8.70 -26.31 6.01
C ALA A 116 -8.05 -27.67 5.70
N SER A 117 -7.57 -28.35 6.73
CA SER A 117 -7.06 -29.70 6.60
C SER A 117 -7.38 -30.53 7.84
N ALA A 118 -7.66 -31.83 7.64
CA ALA A 118 -7.88 -32.76 8.73
C ALA A 118 -7.17 -34.09 8.44
N ALA A 119 -6.45 -34.66 9.41
CA ALA A 119 -5.86 -35.97 9.33
C ALA A 119 -6.22 -36.79 10.56
N VAL A 120 -6.72 -38.00 10.35
CA VAL A 120 -7.06 -38.94 11.43
C VAL A 120 -6.40 -40.30 11.17
N ALA A 121 -5.72 -40.84 12.16
CA ALA A 121 -5.15 -42.18 12.10
C ALA A 121 -5.60 -43.02 13.30
N ALA A 122 -6.01 -44.26 13.06
CA ALA A 122 -6.39 -45.22 14.10
C ALA A 122 -5.71 -46.58 13.86
N SER A 123 -5.08 -47.16 14.89
CA SER A 123 -4.32 -48.41 14.78
C SER A 123 -4.36 -49.23 16.06
N THR A 124 -4.27 -50.54 15.96
CA THR A 124 -4.02 -51.42 17.10
C THR A 124 -2.56 -51.37 17.57
N GLY A 125 -1.64 -50.81 16.80
CA GLY A 125 -0.23 -50.59 17.15
C GLY A 125 0.10 -49.10 17.26
N PHE A 126 0.76 -48.58 16.21
CA PHE A 126 1.13 -47.17 16.08
C PHE A 126 0.17 -46.40 15.15
N GLY A 127 -0.48 -45.39 15.69
CA GLY A 127 -1.26 -44.41 14.90
C GLY A 127 -0.49 -43.10 14.73
N GLY A 128 -0.30 -42.66 13.46
CA GLY A 128 0.37 -41.37 13.17
C GLY A 128 -0.51 -40.49 12.29
N SER A 129 -0.65 -39.21 12.63
CA SER A 129 -1.37 -38.26 11.78
C SER A 129 -0.62 -36.93 11.65
N ALA A 130 -0.66 -36.36 10.43
CA ALA A 130 -0.11 -35.03 10.14
C ALA A 130 -1.13 -34.21 9.35
N SER A 131 -1.36 -32.96 9.78
CA SER A 131 -2.26 -32.03 9.11
C SER A 131 -1.62 -30.67 8.94
N GLY A 132 -1.75 -30.07 7.75
CA GLY A 132 -1.23 -28.74 7.47
C GLY A 132 -2.23 -27.89 6.67
N SER A 133 -2.45 -26.66 7.09
CA SER A 133 -3.25 -25.69 6.33
C SER A 133 -2.51 -24.39 6.13
N GLY A 134 -2.61 -23.82 4.92
CA GLY A 134 -2.01 -22.53 4.57
C GLY A 134 -2.97 -21.65 3.77
N ALA A 135 -3.25 -20.45 4.24
CA ALA A 135 -4.05 -19.45 3.54
C ALA A 135 -3.22 -18.17 3.32
N PHE A 136 -3.22 -17.67 2.09
CA PHE A 136 -2.45 -16.50 1.70
C PHE A 136 -3.29 -15.57 0.82
N ALA A 137 -3.37 -14.29 1.20
CA ALA A 137 -3.95 -13.22 0.39
C ALA A 137 -2.92 -12.12 0.12
N ASP A 138 -2.84 -11.68 -1.12
CA ASP A 138 -1.96 -10.61 -1.60
C ASP A 138 -2.82 -9.64 -2.40
N ASN A 139 -3.06 -8.44 -1.87
CA ASN A 139 -3.96 -7.47 -2.44
C ASN A 139 -3.26 -6.13 -2.59
N ALA A 140 -3.32 -5.52 -3.78
CA ALA A 140 -2.77 -4.19 -4.00
C ALA A 140 -3.68 -3.36 -4.92
N ILE A 141 -3.84 -2.09 -4.55
CA ILE A 141 -4.46 -1.03 -5.35
C ILE A 141 -3.41 0.04 -5.59
N ALA A 142 -3.19 0.42 -6.85
CA ALA A 142 -2.33 1.52 -7.24
C ALA A 142 -3.04 2.38 -8.28
N THR A 143 -3.36 3.64 -7.93
CA THR A 143 -4.16 4.55 -8.77
C THR A 143 -3.55 5.94 -8.82
N ALA A 144 -3.62 6.57 -10.00
CA ALA A 144 -3.29 7.97 -10.21
C ALA A 144 -4.54 8.73 -10.67
N ILE A 145 -4.96 9.71 -9.90
CA ILE A 145 -6.17 10.51 -10.12
C ILE A 145 -5.73 11.96 -10.30
N GLU A 146 -6.05 12.53 -11.45
CA GLU A 146 -5.63 13.89 -11.80
C GLU A 146 -6.78 14.70 -12.37
N ALA A 147 -7.04 15.86 -11.74
CA ALA A 147 -7.85 16.92 -12.31
C ALA A 147 -6.95 18.15 -12.51
N SER A 148 -6.76 18.59 -13.76
CA SER A 148 -5.85 19.71 -14.03
C SER A 148 -6.33 20.63 -15.13
N VAL A 149 -5.96 21.90 -15.02
CA VAL A 149 -6.23 22.90 -16.06
C VAL A 149 -4.98 23.74 -16.34
N SER A 150 -4.67 23.89 -17.64
CA SER A 150 -3.74 24.90 -18.14
C SER A 150 -4.35 25.68 -19.31
N GLY A 151 -3.86 26.91 -19.53
CA GLY A 151 -4.31 27.78 -20.61
C GLY A 151 -5.21 28.94 -20.13
N VAL A 152 -6.25 29.28 -20.86
CA VAL A 152 -7.05 30.51 -20.60
C VAL A 152 -8.51 30.17 -20.32
N ILE A 153 -8.98 30.57 -19.14
CA ILE A 153 -10.36 30.38 -18.70
C ILE A 153 -11.03 31.76 -18.55
N GLY A 154 -12.13 31.97 -19.27
CA GLY A 154 -12.90 33.19 -19.17
C GLY A 154 -12.32 34.39 -19.95
N SER A 155 -11.76 34.17 -21.14
CA SER A 155 -11.17 35.26 -21.93
C SER A 155 -12.20 36.16 -22.61
N VAL A 156 -13.38 35.62 -22.95
CA VAL A 156 -14.47 36.34 -23.63
C VAL A 156 -15.74 36.34 -22.77
N THR A 157 -16.03 35.20 -22.14
CA THR A 157 -17.15 35.04 -21.21
C THR A 157 -16.58 34.43 -19.93
N GLU A 158 -16.71 35.19 -18.84
CA GLU A 158 -16.19 34.76 -17.53
C GLU A 158 -17.14 33.75 -16.89
N PRO A 159 -16.65 32.54 -16.52
CA PRO A 159 -17.45 31.53 -15.86
C PRO A 159 -18.03 31.97 -14.52
N ALA A 160 -19.17 31.37 -14.15
CA ALA A 160 -19.76 31.57 -12.82
C ALA A 160 -18.88 31.01 -11.69
N GLY A 161 -17.95 30.09 -12.00
CA GLY A 161 -16.94 29.56 -11.10
C GLY A 161 -16.05 28.53 -11.78
N LEU A 162 -14.94 28.16 -11.11
CA LEU A 162 -14.00 27.14 -11.57
C LEU A 162 -13.82 26.10 -10.46
N SER A 163 -14.07 24.83 -10.77
CA SER A 163 -13.94 23.72 -9.81
C SER A 163 -13.09 22.60 -10.38
N ILE A 164 -12.00 22.27 -9.69
CA ILE A 164 -11.04 21.24 -10.04
C ILE A 164 -10.97 20.27 -8.88
N ILE A 165 -11.48 19.04 -9.08
CA ILE A 165 -11.66 18.06 -8.02
C ILE A 165 -11.03 16.74 -8.43
N ALA A 166 -10.12 16.22 -7.60
CA ALA A 166 -9.61 14.86 -7.67
C ALA A 166 -10.00 14.10 -6.39
N PHE A 167 -10.64 12.95 -6.55
CA PHE A 167 -11.14 12.16 -5.42
C PHE A 167 -10.82 10.68 -5.57
N ASP A 168 -10.29 10.07 -4.49
CA ASP A 168 -10.06 8.63 -4.37
C ASP A 168 -10.79 8.04 -3.16
N ASP A 169 -11.49 6.90 -3.38
CA ASP A 169 -12.06 6.03 -2.35
C ASP A 169 -11.61 4.58 -2.61
N SER A 170 -10.41 4.25 -2.10
CA SER A 170 -9.79 2.93 -2.30
C SER A 170 -9.92 2.06 -1.06
N ARG A 171 -10.41 0.82 -1.24
CA ARG A 171 -10.72 -0.09 -0.13
C ARG A 171 -10.20 -1.50 -0.35
N ILE A 172 -9.56 -2.08 0.67
CA ILE A 172 -9.19 -3.50 0.71
C ILE A 172 -9.81 -4.15 1.95
N ALA A 173 -10.58 -5.22 1.74
CA ALA A 173 -11.06 -6.09 2.81
C ALA A 173 -10.49 -7.50 2.59
N ALA A 174 -9.65 -7.98 3.50
CA ALA A 174 -8.98 -9.26 3.43
C ALA A 174 -9.29 -10.11 4.67
N ASP A 175 -10.00 -11.22 4.45
CA ASP A 175 -10.27 -12.23 5.47
C ASP A 175 -9.52 -13.52 5.11
N VAL A 176 -8.50 -13.88 5.91
CA VAL A 176 -7.63 -15.02 5.67
C VAL A 176 -7.67 -15.98 6.85
N LEU A 177 -8.13 -17.22 6.61
CA LEU A 177 -8.30 -18.23 7.65
C LEU A 177 -7.58 -19.52 7.27
N ALA A 178 -6.73 -20.02 8.17
CA ALA A 178 -6.15 -21.36 8.09
C ALA A 178 -6.56 -22.20 9.30
N ALA A 179 -7.10 -23.40 9.08
CA ALA A 179 -7.47 -24.30 10.16
C ALA A 179 -6.93 -25.71 9.89
N SER A 180 -6.26 -26.32 10.89
CA SER A 180 -5.74 -27.67 10.77
C SER A 180 -6.06 -28.54 12.01
N LEU A 181 -6.38 -29.80 11.75
CA LEU A 181 -6.67 -30.81 12.78
C LEU A 181 -5.90 -32.09 12.51
N ALA A 182 -5.14 -32.58 13.48
CA ALA A 182 -4.55 -33.91 13.43
C ALA A 182 -4.97 -34.73 14.66
N ALA A 183 -5.43 -35.95 14.46
CA ALA A 183 -5.76 -36.85 15.54
C ALA A 183 -5.19 -38.27 15.28
N ALA A 184 -4.43 -38.80 16.24
CA ALA A 184 -3.85 -40.12 16.18
C ALA A 184 -4.29 -40.99 17.37
N PHE A 185 -4.76 -42.19 17.09
CA PHE A 185 -5.19 -43.15 18.10
C PHE A 185 -4.40 -44.46 17.88
N GLY A 186 -3.70 -44.93 18.91
CA GLY A 186 -2.98 -46.19 18.87
C GLY A 186 -3.17 -46.99 20.13
N LEU A 187 -3.46 -48.31 20.03
CA LEU A 187 -3.43 -49.18 21.25
C LEU A 187 -2.01 -49.31 21.82
N GLY A 188 -0.97 -49.13 21.00
CA GLY A 188 0.41 -48.97 21.45
C GLY A 188 0.75 -47.49 21.69
N SER A 189 0.93 -46.76 20.57
CA SER A 189 1.33 -45.34 20.61
C SER A 189 0.53 -44.52 19.60
N GLY A 190 0.20 -43.27 19.94
CA GLY A 190 -0.44 -42.31 19.06
C GLY A 190 0.37 -41.02 18.95
N ALA A 191 0.74 -40.60 17.74
CA ALA A 191 1.47 -39.37 17.52
C ALA A 191 0.78 -38.51 16.46
N SER A 192 0.57 -37.23 16.77
CA SER A 192 -0.07 -36.28 15.86
C SER A 192 0.67 -34.96 15.78
N ILE A 193 0.69 -34.36 14.59
CA ILE A 193 1.26 -33.03 14.33
C ILE A 193 0.25 -32.24 13.50
N SER A 194 -0.03 -31.00 13.92
CA SER A 194 -0.91 -30.08 13.20
C SER A 194 -0.28 -28.70 13.08
N VAL A 195 -0.34 -28.11 11.86
CA VAL A 195 0.18 -26.75 11.62
C VAL A 195 -0.83 -25.95 10.80
N GLY A 196 -1.16 -24.75 11.26
CA GLY A 196 -1.99 -23.78 10.53
C GLY A 196 -1.25 -22.46 10.33
N ALA A 197 -1.26 -21.91 9.11
CA ALA A 197 -0.62 -20.63 8.80
C ALA A 197 -1.52 -19.75 7.93
N SER A 198 -1.72 -18.50 8.32
CA SER A 198 -2.47 -17.49 7.56
C SER A 198 -1.66 -16.22 7.36
N PHE A 199 -1.66 -15.71 6.13
CA PHE A 199 -0.93 -14.50 5.76
C PHE A 199 -1.81 -13.58 4.93
N ALA A 200 -1.96 -12.32 5.34
CA ALA A 200 -2.60 -11.27 4.57
C ALA A 200 -1.60 -10.14 4.29
N ARG A 201 -1.46 -9.75 3.03
CA ARG A 201 -0.71 -8.56 2.63
C ARG A 201 -1.63 -7.63 1.85
N ASN A 202 -1.68 -6.36 2.25
CA ASN A 202 -2.56 -5.37 1.66
C ASN A 202 -1.78 -4.07 1.45
N LEU A 203 -1.86 -3.52 0.24
CA LEU A 203 -1.23 -2.27 -0.15
C LEU A 203 -2.24 -1.38 -0.87
N ILE A 204 -2.37 -0.14 -0.42
CA ILE A 204 -3.02 0.94 -1.17
C ILE A 204 -1.94 2.00 -1.45
N ALA A 205 -1.71 2.31 -2.73
CA ALA A 205 -0.81 3.35 -3.18
C ALA A 205 -1.59 4.28 -4.13
N THR A 206 -1.90 5.49 -3.68
CA THR A 206 -2.74 6.42 -4.43
C THR A 206 -2.06 7.76 -4.62
N GLU A 207 -2.18 8.31 -5.84
CA GLU A 207 -1.78 9.67 -6.15
C GLU A 207 -3.02 10.46 -6.57
N VAL A 208 -3.34 11.53 -5.82
CA VAL A 208 -4.53 12.36 -6.02
C VAL A 208 -4.09 13.81 -6.20
N ILE A 209 -4.25 14.34 -7.42
CA ILE A 209 -3.72 15.66 -7.80
C ILE A 209 -4.85 16.52 -8.37
N ALA A 210 -5.02 17.71 -7.80
CA ALA A 210 -5.85 18.77 -8.35
C ALA A 210 -4.97 20.01 -8.62
N THR A 211 -4.83 20.43 -9.89
CA THR A 211 -3.85 21.48 -10.24
C THR A 211 -4.39 22.50 -11.22
N VAL A 212 -4.08 23.76 -10.97
CA VAL A 212 -4.11 24.84 -11.94
C VAL A 212 -2.67 25.23 -12.24
N SER A 213 -2.22 25.06 -13.49
CA SER A 213 -0.84 25.36 -13.88
C SER A 213 -0.80 26.14 -15.21
N ASP A 214 0.14 27.07 -15.30
CA ASP A 214 0.33 27.86 -16.51
C ASP A 214 -0.98 28.45 -17.06
N ALA A 215 -1.85 28.92 -16.16
CA ALA A 215 -3.21 29.33 -16.48
C ALA A 215 -3.46 30.81 -16.22
N VAL A 216 -4.31 31.39 -17.09
CA VAL A 216 -4.94 32.68 -16.83
C VAL A 216 -6.44 32.44 -16.67
N ALA A 217 -6.97 32.56 -15.45
CA ALA A 217 -8.38 32.33 -15.17
C ALA A 217 -9.06 33.59 -14.62
N THR A 218 -10.17 33.99 -15.26
CA THR A 218 -11.03 35.07 -14.78
C THR A 218 -12.44 34.54 -14.60
N VAL A 219 -12.96 34.57 -13.37
CA VAL A 219 -14.27 34.00 -13.00
C VAL A 219 -15.10 34.97 -12.16
N HIS A 220 -16.44 34.90 -12.29
CA HIS A 220 -17.37 35.72 -11.49
C HIS A 220 -17.66 35.15 -10.08
N GLY A 221 -17.38 33.90 -9.84
CA GLY A 221 -17.66 33.24 -8.57
C GLY A 221 -16.41 32.66 -7.95
N ASP A 222 -16.59 31.48 -7.33
CA ASP A 222 -15.55 30.83 -6.54
C ASP A 222 -14.60 29.99 -7.39
N ILE A 223 -13.40 29.84 -6.87
CA ILE A 223 -12.39 28.89 -7.36
C ILE A 223 -12.14 27.82 -6.33
N ILE A 224 -12.33 26.56 -6.72
CA ILE A 224 -12.12 25.38 -5.88
C ILE A 224 -11.08 24.48 -6.54
N VAL A 225 -9.99 24.22 -5.83
CA VAL A 225 -8.97 23.23 -6.18
C VAL A 225 -8.89 22.24 -5.02
N SER A 226 -9.39 21.02 -5.22
CA SER A 226 -9.55 20.07 -4.13
C SER A 226 -9.05 18.68 -4.50
N ALA A 227 -8.15 18.14 -3.67
CA ALA A 227 -7.72 16.76 -3.72
C ALA A 227 -8.09 16.05 -2.42
N LEU A 228 -8.84 14.94 -2.52
CA LEU A 228 -9.27 14.14 -1.38
C LEU A 228 -8.95 12.66 -1.61
N SER A 229 -8.22 12.06 -0.68
CA SER A 229 -7.94 10.61 -0.65
C SER A 229 -8.58 9.98 0.58
N GLU A 230 -9.41 8.96 0.34
CA GLU A 230 -9.99 8.10 1.38
C GLU A 230 -9.52 6.67 1.16
N SER A 231 -8.64 6.16 2.04
CA SER A 231 -8.04 4.83 1.91
C SER A 231 -8.35 3.96 3.12
N LEU A 232 -8.90 2.77 2.89
CA LEU A 232 -9.31 1.86 3.97
C LEU A 232 -8.77 0.45 3.76
N ILE A 233 -8.05 -0.07 4.76
CA ILE A 233 -7.68 -1.48 4.84
C ILE A 233 -8.33 -2.14 6.05
N LEU A 234 -9.18 -3.14 5.79
CA LEU A 234 -9.71 -4.07 6.79
C LEU A 234 -9.02 -5.42 6.61
N SER A 235 -8.19 -5.81 7.57
CA SER A 235 -7.36 -7.02 7.46
C SER A 235 -7.60 -7.96 8.63
N ARG A 236 -8.02 -9.20 8.33
CA ARG A 236 -8.18 -10.25 9.33
C ARG A 236 -7.37 -11.48 8.91
N ALA A 237 -6.38 -11.83 9.73
CA ALA A 237 -5.60 -13.05 9.55
C ALA A 237 -5.79 -13.95 10.76
N SER A 238 -6.31 -15.15 10.55
CA SER A 238 -6.60 -16.10 11.63
C SER A 238 -6.01 -17.47 11.32
N ALA A 239 -5.28 -18.04 12.26
CA ALA A 239 -4.77 -19.40 12.18
C ALA A 239 -5.18 -20.23 13.39
N ALA A 240 -5.68 -21.44 13.14
CA ALA A 240 -6.02 -22.38 14.19
C ALA A 240 -5.40 -23.76 13.93
N SER A 241 -4.88 -24.40 14.97
CA SER A 241 -4.29 -25.72 14.87
C SER A 241 -4.59 -26.57 16.09
N VAL A 242 -5.06 -27.78 15.87
CA VAL A 242 -5.35 -28.74 16.95
C VAL A 242 -4.67 -30.07 16.67
N SER A 243 -3.94 -30.61 17.64
CA SER A 243 -3.29 -31.91 17.56
C SER A 243 -3.63 -32.76 18.78
N LEU A 244 -4.12 -33.99 18.52
CA LEU A 244 -4.47 -34.96 19.56
C LEU A 244 -3.75 -36.29 19.32
N GLY A 245 -2.81 -36.65 20.18
CA GLY A 245 -2.12 -37.94 20.15
C GLY A 245 -2.54 -38.81 21.33
N LEU A 246 -3.25 -39.90 21.07
CA LEU A 246 -3.75 -40.82 22.10
C LEU A 246 -3.17 -42.19 21.91
N GLY A 247 -2.55 -42.75 22.97
CA GLY A 247 -2.00 -44.08 22.99
C GLY A 247 -2.21 -44.76 24.31
N VAL A 248 -2.38 -46.14 24.35
CA VAL A 248 -2.38 -46.85 25.63
C VAL A 248 -0.99 -46.81 26.25
N GLY A 249 0.08 -46.88 25.49
CA GLY A 249 1.47 -46.69 25.96
C GLY A 249 1.89 -45.20 25.94
N THR A 250 2.07 -44.62 24.75
CA THR A 250 2.55 -43.25 24.54
C THR A 250 1.61 -42.44 23.67
N GLY A 251 1.28 -41.21 24.09
CA GLY A 251 0.50 -40.27 23.30
C GLY A 251 1.27 -38.95 23.13
N VAL A 252 1.47 -38.51 21.86
CA VAL A 252 2.15 -37.26 21.56
C VAL A 252 1.29 -36.39 20.64
N GLY A 253 1.02 -35.16 21.05
CA GLY A 253 0.30 -34.16 20.25
C GLY A 253 1.08 -32.86 20.14
N LEU A 254 1.51 -32.47 18.92
CA LEU A 254 2.23 -31.23 18.65
C LEU A 254 1.41 -30.33 17.74
N SER A 255 1.24 -29.06 18.13
CA SER A 255 0.43 -28.10 17.39
C SER A 255 1.15 -26.78 17.19
N GLY A 256 1.02 -26.17 15.99
CA GLY A 256 1.53 -24.86 15.67
C GLY A 256 0.52 -24.01 14.91
N ALA A 257 0.31 -22.76 15.32
CA ALA A 257 -0.49 -21.79 14.57
C ALA A 257 0.28 -20.49 14.36
N GLY A 258 0.26 -19.98 13.12
CA GLY A 258 0.89 -18.71 12.77
C GLY A 258 -0.05 -17.82 11.98
N ALA A 259 -0.26 -16.58 12.41
CA ALA A 259 -1.04 -15.60 11.68
C ALA A 259 -0.22 -14.32 11.49
N SER A 260 -0.22 -13.76 10.29
CA SER A 260 0.47 -12.50 9.98
C SER A 260 -0.35 -11.62 9.06
N ALA A 261 -0.42 -10.32 9.39
CA ALA A 261 -0.95 -9.29 8.52
C ALA A 261 0.09 -8.20 8.30
N LEU A 262 0.22 -7.79 7.04
CA LEU A 262 1.00 -6.63 6.60
C LEU A 262 0.06 -5.71 5.84
N ASN A 263 -0.09 -4.47 6.32
CA ASN A 263 -0.96 -3.47 5.74
C ASN A 263 -0.20 -2.18 5.52
N ILE A 264 -0.30 -1.63 4.32
CA ILE A 264 0.42 -0.43 3.90
C ILE A 264 -0.55 0.49 3.18
N ILE A 265 -0.62 1.75 3.62
CA ILE A 265 -1.27 2.83 2.88
C ILE A 265 -0.24 3.92 2.63
N VAL A 266 -0.07 4.27 1.36
CA VAL A 266 0.76 5.38 0.88
C VAL A 266 -0.12 6.26 0.00
N SER A 267 -0.25 7.54 0.31
CA SER A 267 -1.12 8.45 -0.41
C SER A 267 -0.42 9.79 -0.64
N ARG A 268 -0.28 10.18 -1.90
CA ARG A 268 0.15 11.53 -2.29
C ARG A 268 -1.06 12.34 -2.69
N THR A 269 -1.42 13.36 -1.90
CA THR A 269 -2.63 14.17 -2.10
C THR A 269 -2.24 15.64 -2.20
N VAL A 270 -2.38 16.22 -3.39
CA VAL A 270 -1.85 17.57 -3.69
C VAL A 270 -2.88 18.42 -4.39
N SER A 271 -3.05 19.64 -3.89
CA SER A 271 -3.81 20.70 -4.55
C SER A 271 -2.90 21.90 -4.77
N ASP A 272 -2.63 22.23 -6.01
CA ASP A 272 -1.67 23.29 -6.37
C ASP A 272 -2.25 24.34 -7.34
N ILE A 273 -1.89 25.59 -7.14
CA ILE A 273 -1.95 26.66 -8.15
C ILE A 273 -0.50 27.08 -8.43
N VAL A 274 -0.05 26.89 -9.66
CA VAL A 274 1.36 27.05 -10.04
C VAL A 274 1.46 27.90 -11.32
N ASP A 275 2.39 28.85 -11.35
CA ASP A 275 2.73 29.69 -12.49
C ASP A 275 1.48 30.28 -13.18
N SER A 276 0.49 30.71 -12.38
CA SER A 276 -0.84 31.08 -12.84
C SER A 276 -1.27 32.47 -12.39
N LEU A 277 -2.16 33.09 -13.17
CA LEU A 277 -2.78 34.37 -12.88
C LEU A 277 -4.30 34.18 -12.73
N ILE A 278 -4.81 34.37 -11.52
CA ILE A 278 -6.20 34.08 -11.15
C ILE A 278 -6.92 35.36 -10.73
N PHE A 279 -8.04 35.65 -11.37
CA PHE A 279 -8.97 36.70 -10.97
C PHE A 279 -10.33 36.09 -10.64
N ALA A 280 -10.83 36.29 -9.43
CA ALA A 280 -12.15 35.83 -9.00
C ALA A 280 -12.90 36.92 -8.22
N LEU A 281 -14.20 36.99 -8.40
CA LEU A 281 -15.06 37.86 -7.57
C LEU A 281 -15.58 37.16 -6.32
N GLY A 282 -15.47 35.83 -6.23
CA GLY A 282 -15.83 35.00 -5.09
C GLY A 282 -14.61 34.58 -4.25
N ASP A 283 -14.77 33.48 -3.55
CA ASP A 283 -13.73 32.89 -2.69
C ASP A 283 -12.80 31.98 -3.49
N ALA A 284 -11.54 31.83 -3.02
CA ALA A 284 -10.61 30.82 -3.52
C ALA A 284 -10.28 29.80 -2.45
N SER A 285 -10.40 28.52 -2.78
CA SER A 285 -10.15 27.39 -1.88
C SER A 285 -9.19 26.40 -2.51
N VAL A 286 -8.05 26.14 -1.88
CA VAL A 286 -7.06 25.15 -2.27
C VAL A 286 -6.91 24.16 -1.12
N VAL A 287 -7.49 22.98 -1.24
CA VAL A 287 -7.62 22.03 -0.12
C VAL A 287 -7.14 20.65 -0.52
N SER A 288 -6.24 20.09 0.28
CA SER A 288 -5.84 18.69 0.21
C SER A 288 -6.17 17.99 1.51
N GLU A 289 -6.81 16.82 1.39
CA GLU A 289 -7.16 16.00 2.56
C GLU A 289 -6.84 14.54 2.28
N SER A 290 -6.16 13.87 3.23
CA SER A 290 -5.89 12.45 3.20
C SER A 290 -6.42 11.79 4.47
N ASN A 291 -7.33 10.83 4.29
CA ASN A 291 -7.97 10.05 5.34
C ASN A 291 -7.59 8.58 5.14
N GLY A 292 -6.64 8.07 5.95
CA GLY A 292 -6.17 6.70 5.90
C GLY A 292 -6.56 5.92 7.15
N LEU A 293 -7.21 4.75 7.00
CA LEU A 293 -7.54 3.86 8.12
C LEU A 293 -7.07 2.43 7.85
N ILE A 294 -6.33 1.86 8.81
CA ILE A 294 -6.01 0.44 8.87
C ILE A 294 -6.64 -0.16 10.13
N ASP A 295 -7.59 -1.11 9.96
CA ASP A 295 -8.09 -2.00 11.04
C ASP A 295 -7.54 -3.41 10.79
N ALA A 296 -6.60 -3.84 11.65
CA ALA A 296 -5.92 -5.12 11.53
C ALA A 296 -6.20 -6.02 12.74
N ARG A 297 -6.68 -7.23 12.47
CA ARG A 297 -6.93 -8.26 13.50
C ARG A 297 -6.20 -9.53 13.16
N VAL A 298 -5.27 -9.92 14.06
CA VAL A 298 -4.42 -11.10 13.84
C VAL A 298 -4.54 -12.03 15.03
N ILE A 299 -4.97 -13.27 14.77
CA ILE A 299 -5.26 -14.27 15.80
C ILE A 299 -4.58 -15.58 15.45
N ALA A 300 -3.78 -16.15 16.36
CA ALA A 300 -3.22 -17.48 16.24
C ALA A 300 -3.54 -18.32 17.47
N ALA A 301 -4.23 -19.42 17.29
CA ALA A 301 -4.62 -20.33 18.36
C ALA A 301 -4.09 -21.75 18.07
N SER A 302 -3.40 -22.37 19.03
CA SER A 302 -2.92 -23.73 18.90
C SER A 302 -3.19 -24.55 20.15
N LEU A 303 -3.55 -25.82 19.97
CA LEU A 303 -3.76 -26.80 21.04
C LEU A 303 -3.08 -28.12 20.68
N GLY A 304 -2.08 -28.50 21.45
CA GLY A 304 -1.43 -29.79 21.37
C GLY A 304 -1.73 -30.63 22.62
N ALA A 305 -2.34 -31.76 22.49
CA ALA A 305 -2.65 -32.68 23.59
C ALA A 305 -2.15 -34.09 23.26
N GLY A 306 -1.45 -34.67 24.22
CA GLY A 306 -1.01 -36.05 24.18
C GLY A 306 -1.44 -36.78 25.48
N ALA A 307 -2.06 -37.95 25.35
CA ALA A 307 -2.42 -38.77 26.49
C ALA A 307 -2.00 -40.25 26.24
N GLY A 308 -1.35 -40.83 27.25
CA GLY A 308 -0.89 -42.22 27.25
C GLY A 308 -0.95 -42.83 28.63
N GLY A 309 -1.16 -44.12 28.75
CA GLY A 309 -1.10 -44.84 30.02
C GLY A 309 0.32 -44.88 30.61
N GLY A 310 1.36 -44.75 29.80
CA GLY A 310 2.76 -44.60 30.22
C GLY A 310 3.24 -43.15 30.13
N VAL A 311 3.22 -42.58 28.93
CA VAL A 311 3.70 -41.20 28.67
C VAL A 311 2.71 -40.44 27.81
N GLY A 312 2.34 -39.23 28.25
CA GLY A 312 1.57 -38.26 27.46
C GLY A 312 2.37 -36.98 27.28
N VAL A 313 2.53 -36.52 26.03
CA VAL A 313 3.22 -35.25 25.71
C VAL A 313 2.32 -34.40 24.85
N GLY A 314 2.02 -33.19 25.26
CA GLY A 314 1.33 -32.16 24.46
C GLY A 314 2.18 -30.94 24.44
N ALA A 315 2.37 -30.36 23.23
CA ALA A 315 3.02 -29.06 23.05
C ALA A 315 2.31 -28.25 21.98
N SER A 316 2.22 -26.94 22.21
CA SER A 316 1.63 -26.03 21.22
C SER A 316 2.36 -24.70 21.18
N VAL A 317 2.41 -24.07 19.99
CA VAL A 317 2.97 -22.76 19.76
C VAL A 317 2.02 -21.95 18.91
N GLY A 318 1.65 -20.73 19.35
CA GLY A 318 0.90 -19.75 18.58
C GLY A 318 1.75 -18.49 18.36
N VAL A 319 1.74 -17.94 17.13
CA VAL A 319 2.45 -16.70 16.81
C VAL A 319 1.53 -15.81 15.99
N SER A 320 1.31 -14.57 16.45
CA SER A 320 0.53 -13.55 15.76
C SER A 320 1.38 -12.32 15.51
N ILE A 321 1.40 -11.82 14.26
CA ILE A 321 2.19 -10.65 13.86
C ILE A 321 1.32 -9.71 13.04
N ALA A 322 1.18 -8.44 13.47
CA ALA A 322 0.59 -7.39 12.67
C ALA A 322 1.64 -6.29 12.41
N ARG A 323 1.77 -5.91 11.15
CA ARG A 323 2.61 -4.79 10.70
C ARG A 323 1.74 -3.84 9.89
N ASN A 324 1.60 -2.61 10.36
CA ASN A 324 0.74 -1.60 9.76
C ASN A 324 1.57 -0.35 9.51
N PHE A 325 1.58 0.12 8.28
CA PHE A 325 2.35 1.29 7.85
C PHE A 325 1.41 2.29 7.18
N LEU A 326 1.39 3.51 7.69
CA LEU A 326 0.75 4.66 7.07
C LEU A 326 1.81 5.67 6.68
N GLY A 327 1.83 6.04 5.39
CA GLY A 327 2.81 6.98 4.85
C GLY A 327 4.23 6.44 4.69
N TYR A 328 4.43 5.14 4.87
CA TYR A 328 5.72 4.49 4.71
C TYR A 328 5.54 3.14 4.00
N ASN A 329 6.24 2.96 2.89
CA ASN A 329 6.31 1.69 2.18
C ASN A 329 7.65 0.99 2.47
N PRO A 330 7.67 -0.09 3.28
CA PRO A 330 8.90 -0.82 3.58
C PRO A 330 9.49 -1.56 2.37
N TYR A 331 8.77 -1.65 1.26
CA TYR A 331 9.20 -2.22 -0.02
C TYR A 331 9.42 -1.16 -1.10
N GLY A 332 9.25 0.14 -0.76
CA GLY A 332 9.43 1.24 -1.70
C GLY A 332 10.82 1.21 -2.35
N ALA A 333 10.89 1.67 -3.58
CA ALA A 333 11.99 1.57 -4.54
C ALA A 333 13.32 2.25 -4.13
N GLN A 334 13.63 2.36 -2.88
CA GLN A 334 14.73 3.17 -2.37
C GLN A 334 16.13 2.63 -2.70
N ALA A 335 16.28 1.33 -2.91
CA ALA A 335 17.56 0.75 -3.30
C ALA A 335 17.75 0.68 -4.84
N THR A 336 16.68 0.74 -5.63
CA THR A 336 16.74 0.64 -7.10
C THR A 336 17.05 1.96 -7.77
N ASP A 337 16.85 3.10 -7.09
CA ASP A 337 17.10 4.44 -7.64
C ASP A 337 18.49 4.96 -7.28
N ALA A 338 19.24 4.26 -6.43
CA ALA A 338 20.59 4.62 -6.04
C ALA A 338 21.62 3.95 -6.93
N ASP A 339 22.68 4.69 -7.29
CA ASP A 339 23.85 4.12 -7.93
C ASP A 339 24.58 3.16 -6.99
N TYR A 340 24.53 3.44 -5.68
CA TYR A 340 25.18 2.63 -4.65
C TYR A 340 24.32 2.50 -3.39
N VAL A 341 24.45 1.35 -2.71
CA VAL A 341 23.79 1.05 -1.44
C VAL A 341 24.84 0.93 -0.33
N TYR A 342 24.74 1.78 0.69
CA TYR A 342 25.60 1.76 1.88
C TYR A 342 25.65 0.38 2.54
N GLY A 343 26.84 -0.11 2.80
CA GLY A 343 27.06 -1.41 3.43
C GLY A 343 26.94 -2.63 2.50
N LEU A 344 26.46 -2.45 1.25
CA LEU A 344 26.43 -3.49 0.22
C LEU A 344 27.45 -3.24 -0.88
N ASP A 345 27.52 -2.01 -1.39
CA ASP A 345 28.42 -1.62 -2.46
C ASP A 345 29.70 -1.00 -1.91
N ARG A 346 30.79 -1.19 -2.64
CA ARG A 346 32.11 -0.63 -2.34
C ARG A 346 32.68 0.04 -3.59
N PRO A 347 32.18 1.21 -3.98
CA PRO A 347 32.70 1.92 -5.13
C PRO A 347 34.14 2.36 -4.87
N LEU A 348 34.94 2.34 -5.93
CA LEU A 348 36.32 2.87 -5.90
C LEU A 348 36.35 4.40 -5.97
N PHE A 349 35.26 5.02 -6.41
CA PHE A 349 35.07 6.46 -6.48
C PHE A 349 33.59 6.80 -6.64
N ILE A 350 33.23 8.03 -6.30
CA ILE A 350 31.92 8.61 -6.54
C ILE A 350 32.10 9.89 -7.34
N VAL A 351 31.29 10.07 -8.38
CA VAL A 351 31.26 11.28 -9.20
C VAL A 351 30.05 12.17 -8.88
N PRO A 352 30.10 13.48 -9.18
CA PRO A 352 28.97 14.37 -8.96
C PRO A 352 27.66 13.86 -9.57
N ASN A 353 26.56 14.03 -8.84
CA ASN A 353 25.20 13.57 -9.12
C ASN A 353 24.92 12.07 -8.91
N GLN A 354 25.87 11.26 -8.52
CA GLN A 354 25.58 9.89 -8.12
C GLN A 354 24.80 9.83 -6.80
N LEU A 355 23.92 8.83 -6.72
CA LEU A 355 22.99 8.62 -5.62
C LEU A 355 23.45 7.47 -4.73
N VAL A 356 23.43 7.68 -3.42
CA VAL A 356 23.76 6.68 -2.40
C VAL A 356 22.55 6.50 -1.49
N TYR A 357 22.05 5.27 -1.38
CA TYR A 357 21.01 4.90 -0.46
C TYR A 357 21.57 4.33 0.84
N LEU A 358 21.10 4.84 1.96
CA LEU A 358 21.42 4.34 3.31
C LEU A 358 20.27 3.43 3.79
N PRO A 359 20.44 2.10 3.86
CA PRO A 359 19.37 1.20 4.30
C PRO A 359 18.89 1.49 5.71
N ALA A 360 17.63 1.16 6.01
CA ALA A 360 17.09 1.26 7.35
C ALA A 360 17.97 0.43 8.32
N GLY A 361 18.48 1.07 9.38
CA GLY A 361 19.44 0.46 10.30
C GLY A 361 20.90 0.91 10.12
N SER A 362 21.22 1.69 9.10
CA SER A 362 22.57 2.25 8.89
C SER A 362 22.88 3.46 9.79
N GLY A 363 22.30 3.53 10.98
CA GLY A 363 22.48 4.62 11.94
C GLY A 363 21.34 5.65 11.91
N ILE A 364 21.63 6.89 12.30
CA ILE A 364 20.63 7.96 12.50
C ILE A 364 19.93 8.35 11.18
N ARG A 365 20.56 8.11 10.03
CA ARG A 365 20.06 8.47 8.68
C ARG A 365 19.62 7.26 7.84
N GLY A 366 19.38 6.13 8.47
CA GLY A 366 18.91 4.93 7.78
C GLY A 366 17.54 5.15 7.14
N GLY A 367 17.40 4.75 5.87
CA GLY A 367 16.20 4.96 5.04
C GLY A 367 16.26 6.20 4.14
N GLU A 368 17.38 6.92 4.10
CA GLU A 368 17.53 8.15 3.33
C GLU A 368 18.38 7.93 2.07
N LEU A 369 18.12 8.76 1.05
CA LEU A 369 18.86 8.80 -0.22
C LEU A 369 19.63 10.12 -0.31
N TYR A 370 20.92 10.04 -0.71
CA TYR A 370 21.80 11.20 -0.84
C TYR A 370 22.38 11.31 -2.23
N ARG A 371 22.42 12.53 -2.75
CA ARG A 371 23.14 12.87 -3.99
C ARG A 371 24.48 13.48 -3.64
N TYR A 372 25.54 13.00 -4.25
CA TYR A 372 26.83 13.65 -4.17
C TYR A 372 26.84 14.93 -5.01
N ILE A 373 27.09 16.07 -4.37
CA ILE A 373 27.13 17.41 -5.00
C ILE A 373 28.51 18.05 -4.99
N GLY A 374 29.53 17.37 -4.46
CA GLY A 374 30.91 17.82 -4.54
C GLY A 374 31.38 18.01 -5.98
N ALA A 375 32.24 18.97 -6.21
CA ALA A 375 32.73 19.32 -7.55
C ALA A 375 33.73 18.31 -8.11
N ASP A 376 34.45 17.65 -7.23
CA ASP A 376 35.55 16.75 -7.56
C ASP A 376 35.13 15.28 -7.36
N LEU A 377 35.98 14.38 -7.89
CA LEU A 377 35.85 12.94 -7.69
C LEU A 377 36.10 12.61 -6.22
N LEU A 378 35.16 11.94 -5.57
CA LEU A 378 35.32 11.44 -4.21
C LEU A 378 36.08 10.11 -4.24
N LEU A 379 37.17 10.02 -3.50
CA LEU A 379 38.03 8.85 -3.41
C LEU A 379 38.06 8.31 -1.98
N PRO A 380 38.28 7.00 -1.79
CA PRO A 380 38.46 6.43 -0.46
C PRO A 380 39.78 6.94 0.16
N GLU A 381 39.74 7.20 1.44
CA GLU A 381 40.90 7.63 2.24
C GLU A 381 41.29 6.53 3.24
N ASP A 382 42.52 6.57 3.71
CA ASP A 382 43.01 5.73 4.80
C ASP A 382 43.01 6.59 6.08
N ASN A 383 41.87 6.71 6.72
CA ASN A 383 41.68 7.59 7.87
C ASN A 383 42.31 7.05 9.17
N ASN A 384 42.61 5.75 9.22
CA ASN A 384 43.20 5.10 10.38
C ASN A 384 44.69 4.81 10.22
N GLU A 385 45.30 5.18 9.06
CA GLU A 385 46.72 5.04 8.72
C GLU A 385 47.25 3.59 8.81
N ASP A 386 46.38 2.59 8.57
CA ASP A 386 46.76 1.18 8.61
C ASP A 386 47.29 0.65 7.25
N GLY A 387 47.29 1.48 6.22
CA GLY A 387 47.70 1.17 4.86
C GLY A 387 46.64 0.48 4.01
N VAL A 388 45.39 0.44 4.50
CA VAL A 388 44.23 -0.08 3.78
C VAL A 388 43.21 1.07 3.59
N LEU A 389 42.75 1.27 2.36
CA LEU A 389 41.73 2.27 2.09
C LEU A 389 40.42 1.90 2.77
N ASP A 390 39.82 2.85 3.48
CA ASP A 390 38.53 2.70 4.12
C ASP A 390 37.40 2.48 3.10
N ASP A 391 36.30 1.88 3.53
CA ASP A 391 35.09 1.77 2.70
C ASP A 391 34.56 3.18 2.42
N LEU A 392 34.55 3.57 1.15
CA LEU A 392 34.21 4.92 0.72
C LEU A 392 32.84 5.39 1.20
N LEU A 393 31.85 4.51 1.17
CA LEU A 393 30.50 4.86 1.61
C LEU A 393 30.38 4.96 3.12
N GLN A 394 31.11 4.13 3.86
CA GLN A 394 31.07 4.10 5.33
C GLN A 394 31.89 5.22 5.98
N SER A 395 32.87 5.75 5.27
CA SER A 395 33.70 6.86 5.74
C SER A 395 33.08 8.23 5.57
N GLN A 396 31.93 8.34 4.88
CA GLN A 396 31.30 9.62 4.58
C GLN A 396 30.45 10.15 5.73
N ASP A 397 30.51 11.47 5.94
CA ASP A 397 29.54 12.22 6.73
C ASP A 397 28.42 12.75 5.83
N TYR A 398 27.31 12.01 5.76
CA TYR A 398 26.14 12.41 4.99
C TYR A 398 25.39 13.64 5.58
N ALA A 399 25.85 14.21 6.71
CA ALA A 399 25.40 15.48 7.22
C ALA A 399 26.12 16.69 6.58
N ASP A 400 27.23 16.47 5.91
CA ASP A 400 27.96 17.51 5.23
C ASP A 400 27.19 18.01 4.00
N SER A 401 26.53 19.15 4.15
CA SER A 401 25.72 19.77 3.10
C SER A 401 26.54 20.40 1.96
N GLU A 402 27.87 20.47 2.06
CA GLU A 402 28.73 20.91 0.95
C GLU A 402 29.04 19.74 0.00
N LEU A 403 29.01 18.50 0.49
CA LEU A 403 29.26 17.29 -0.28
C LEU A 403 28.02 16.48 -0.60
N TRP A 404 27.00 16.49 0.28
CA TRP A 404 25.83 15.64 0.16
C TRP A 404 24.53 16.43 0.23
N GLN A 405 23.69 16.25 -0.75
CA GLN A 405 22.32 16.72 -0.75
C GLN A 405 21.37 15.55 -0.49
N GLN A 406 20.61 15.63 0.58
CA GLN A 406 19.51 14.68 0.77
C GLN A 406 18.54 14.80 -0.41
N VAL A 407 18.36 13.72 -1.13
CA VAL A 407 17.30 13.61 -2.13
C VAL A 407 16.07 13.15 -1.38
N VAL A 408 15.17 14.08 -1.13
CA VAL A 408 13.82 13.72 -0.74
C VAL A 408 13.25 13.05 -1.98
N VAL A 409 13.18 11.72 -1.98
CA VAL A 409 12.28 10.98 -2.88
C VAL A 409 10.94 11.63 -2.63
N GLU A 410 10.27 12.17 -3.64
CA GLU A 410 9.02 12.90 -3.47
C GLU A 410 8.14 12.09 -2.55
N ASP A 411 7.80 12.68 -1.38
CA ASP A 411 7.19 11.94 -0.29
C ASP A 411 5.98 11.17 -0.83
N GLU A 412 6.08 9.85 -0.85
CA GLU A 412 4.98 8.96 -1.25
C GLU A 412 3.72 9.22 -0.40
N ASN A 413 3.88 9.92 0.74
CA ASN A 413 2.80 10.33 1.63
C ASN A 413 2.77 11.84 1.84
N LEU A 414 2.71 12.60 0.75
CA LEU A 414 2.62 14.05 0.79
C LEU A 414 1.16 14.50 0.76
N VAL A 415 0.75 15.30 1.76
CA VAL A 415 -0.50 16.06 1.72
C VAL A 415 -0.14 17.53 1.66
N ALA A 416 -0.37 18.18 0.52
CA ALA A 416 0.05 19.55 0.33
C ALA A 416 -0.96 20.38 -0.47
N SER A 417 -1.26 21.57 0.04
CA SER A 417 -2.00 22.60 -0.67
C SER A 417 -1.11 23.82 -0.84
N ARG A 418 -0.88 24.27 -2.07
CA ARG A 418 0.14 25.27 -2.38
C ARG A 418 -0.34 26.26 -3.42
N ILE A 419 0.17 27.49 -3.29
CA ILE A 419 0.14 28.50 -4.35
C ILE A 419 1.60 28.90 -4.59
N ARG A 420 2.10 28.69 -5.82
CA ARG A 420 3.52 28.88 -6.15
C ARG A 420 3.66 29.70 -7.44
N SER A 421 4.56 30.67 -7.44
CA SER A 421 4.84 31.53 -8.61
C SER A 421 3.58 32.10 -9.27
N SER A 422 2.51 32.33 -8.49
CA SER A 422 1.18 32.67 -9.00
C SER A 422 0.66 33.95 -8.36
N GLU A 423 -0.22 34.64 -9.06
CA GLU A 423 -0.97 35.77 -8.54
C GLU A 423 -2.45 35.40 -8.46
N VAL A 424 -3.03 35.51 -7.25
CA VAL A 424 -4.45 35.25 -6.99
C VAL A 424 -5.07 36.54 -6.50
N VAL A 425 -5.93 37.15 -7.30
CA VAL A 425 -6.62 38.39 -7.00
C VAL A 425 -8.09 38.11 -6.76
N LEU A 426 -8.54 38.36 -5.53
CA LEU A 426 -9.93 38.22 -5.10
C LEU A 426 -10.50 39.61 -4.88
N ASP A 427 -11.01 40.20 -5.95
CA ASP A 427 -11.54 41.58 -5.92
C ASP A 427 -13.06 41.59 -6.02
N SER A 428 -13.70 41.94 -4.95
CA SER A 428 -15.12 42.29 -5.00
C SER A 428 -15.27 43.80 -5.04
N THR A 429 -15.67 44.31 -6.17
CA THR A 429 -16.09 45.74 -6.32
C THR A 429 -17.37 46.04 -5.56
N SER A 430 -17.95 45.09 -4.84
CA SER A 430 -19.13 45.20 -3.99
C SER A 430 -18.83 44.65 -2.58
N THR A 431 -19.61 45.01 -1.60
CA THR A 431 -19.52 44.82 -0.15
C THR A 431 -19.16 43.44 0.43
N ALA A 432 -18.80 42.44 -0.36
CA ALA A 432 -18.32 41.13 0.07
C ALA A 432 -16.85 41.00 -0.33
N ASN A 433 -15.97 40.77 0.64
CA ASN A 433 -14.54 40.54 0.44
C ASN A 433 -14.37 39.06 0.12
N GLY A 434 -13.71 38.69 -1.00
CA GLY A 434 -13.32 37.32 -1.30
C GLY A 434 -12.30 36.82 -0.27
N SER A 435 -12.42 35.56 0.12
CA SER A 435 -11.55 34.87 1.07
C SER A 435 -10.64 33.89 0.38
N LEU A 436 -9.40 33.80 0.79
CA LEU A 436 -8.48 32.75 0.35
C LEU A 436 -8.31 31.71 1.45
N THR A 437 -8.58 30.45 1.14
CA THR A 437 -8.31 29.30 2.00
C THR A 437 -7.26 28.39 1.35
N VAL A 438 -6.17 28.13 2.05
CA VAL A 438 -5.17 27.12 1.65
C VAL A 438 -5.00 26.16 2.82
N GLN A 439 -5.39 24.90 2.65
CA GLN A 439 -5.47 23.96 3.75
C GLN A 439 -5.03 22.55 3.34
N ALA A 440 -4.12 21.96 4.11
CA ALA A 440 -3.72 20.56 3.99
C ALA A 440 -4.06 19.81 5.28
N LEU A 441 -4.80 18.73 5.17
CA LEU A 441 -5.28 17.91 6.28
C LEU A 441 -4.82 16.46 6.10
N ASN A 442 -4.26 15.87 7.15
CA ASN A 442 -3.85 14.48 7.18
C ASN A 442 -4.45 13.80 8.42
N ASN A 443 -5.47 12.97 8.22
CA ASN A 443 -6.22 12.26 9.27
C ASN A 443 -6.00 10.76 9.10
N GLN A 444 -4.93 10.23 9.69
CA GLN A 444 -4.54 8.83 9.54
C GLN A 444 -4.68 8.08 10.86
N GLN A 445 -5.22 6.85 10.81
CA GLN A 445 -5.48 6.03 11.99
C GLN A 445 -5.09 4.57 11.78
N ILE A 446 -4.48 3.97 12.79
CA ILE A 446 -4.22 2.52 12.86
C ILE A 446 -4.95 1.95 14.07
N GLU A 447 -5.78 0.95 13.82
CA GLU A 447 -6.35 0.08 14.84
C GLU A 447 -5.79 -1.33 14.69
N SER A 448 -5.22 -1.90 15.73
CA SER A 448 -4.59 -3.22 15.66
C SER A 448 -4.91 -4.06 16.90
N VAL A 449 -5.42 -5.28 16.65
CA VAL A 449 -5.69 -6.28 17.68
C VAL A 449 -4.91 -7.56 17.37
N ILE A 450 -4.08 -7.99 18.29
CA ILE A 450 -3.25 -9.19 18.18
C ILE A 450 -3.58 -10.12 19.37
N VAL A 451 -3.94 -11.37 19.08
CA VAL A 451 -4.28 -12.40 20.08
C VAL A 451 -3.53 -13.69 19.82
#